data_dd3b72b82de3016df7ae65d2309a7fff
#
_entry.id   dd3b72b82de3016df7ae65d2309a7fff
#
_cell.length_a   1.000
_cell.length_b   1.000
_cell.length_c   1.000
_cell.angle_alpha   90.00
_cell.angle_beta   90.00
_cell.angle_gamma   90.00
#
_symmetry.space_group_name_H-M   'P 1'
#
loop_
_entity.id
_entity.type
_entity.pdbx_description
1 polymer ?
#
loop_
_entity_poly.entity_id
_entity_poly.type
_entity_poly.pdbx_seq_one_letter_code
_entity_poly.pdbx_strand_id
1 'polypeptide(L)'
;MIARIWRGITLADKADAYVDYLNETGLKDYAKTPGNQGVTVLRRLQGEHCEIVLISLWDSMAAVRAFAGENPERSVYYPEDEQYLLEMEPLVRHYEVADRLMPGDIDPNAVAPIARVKA
;
A
#
# COMPACT_ATOMS: atom_id res chain seq x y z
N MET A 1 -2.23 -2.39 15.21
CA MET A 1 -2.34 -1.79 13.87
C MET A 1 -1.67 -2.69 12.84
N ILE A 2 -2.32 -2.87 11.71
CA ILE A 2 -1.85 -3.73 10.63
C ILE A 2 -1.54 -2.88 9.41
N ALA A 3 -0.42 -3.14 8.75
CA ALA A 3 -0.09 -2.61 7.44
C ALA A 3 -0.38 -3.67 6.37
N ARG A 4 -1.15 -3.31 5.35
CA ARG A 4 -1.45 -4.16 4.21
C ARG A 4 -0.72 -3.61 2.99
N ILE A 5 0.08 -4.45 2.34
CA ILE A 5 0.91 -4.06 1.20
C ILE A 5 0.43 -4.78 -0.05
N TRP A 6 0.00 -4.00 -1.03
CA TRP A 6 -0.34 -4.47 -2.36
C TRP A 6 0.64 -3.90 -3.38
N ARG A 7 0.95 -4.68 -4.40
CA ARG A 7 1.86 -4.28 -5.46
C ARG A 7 1.30 -4.63 -6.83
N GLY A 8 1.44 -3.73 -7.78
CA GLY A 8 1.07 -3.95 -9.17
C GLY A 8 2.07 -3.30 -10.13
N ILE A 9 2.00 -3.69 -11.40
CA ILE A 9 2.85 -3.14 -12.44
C ILE A 9 1.99 -2.73 -13.63
N THR A 10 2.19 -1.49 -14.09
CA THR A 10 1.56 -0.96 -15.29
C THR A 10 2.62 -0.63 -16.34
N LEU A 11 2.20 -0.35 -17.57
CA LEU A 11 3.05 0.41 -18.48
C LEU A 11 3.24 1.84 -17.93
N ALA A 12 4.40 2.42 -18.14
CA ALA A 12 4.72 3.74 -17.62
C ALA A 12 3.72 4.80 -18.09
N ASP A 13 3.30 4.75 -19.35
CA ASP A 13 2.35 5.69 -19.94
C ASP A 13 0.90 5.50 -19.45
N LYS A 14 0.60 4.42 -18.75
CA LYS A 14 -0.72 4.16 -18.16
C LYS A 14 -0.77 4.41 -16.66
N ALA A 15 0.36 4.73 -16.04
CA ALA A 15 0.44 4.86 -14.59
C ALA A 15 -0.49 5.95 -14.03
N ASP A 16 -0.51 7.12 -14.65
CA ASP A 16 -1.39 8.21 -14.19
C ASP A 16 -2.87 7.83 -14.30
N ALA A 17 -3.27 7.24 -15.41
CA ALA A 17 -4.65 6.78 -15.59
C ALA A 17 -5.03 5.70 -14.57
N TYR A 18 -4.09 4.83 -14.24
CA TYR A 18 -4.35 3.80 -13.24
C TYR A 18 -4.51 4.38 -11.84
N VAL A 19 -3.70 5.36 -11.47
CA VAL A 19 -3.84 6.06 -10.18
C VAL A 19 -5.21 6.74 -10.10
N ASP A 20 -5.67 7.37 -11.19
CA ASP A 20 -7.01 7.95 -11.26
C ASP A 20 -8.10 6.88 -11.07
N TYR A 21 -7.93 5.73 -11.70
CA TYR A 21 -8.84 4.60 -11.54
C TYR A 21 -8.86 4.08 -10.10
N LEU A 22 -7.70 3.98 -9.44
CA LEU A 22 -7.61 3.60 -8.03
C LEU A 22 -8.39 4.57 -7.13
N ASN A 23 -8.30 5.88 -7.40
CA ASN A 23 -9.06 6.88 -6.65
C ASN A 23 -10.57 6.71 -6.82
N GLU A 24 -11.04 6.20 -7.95
CA GLU A 24 -12.45 5.98 -8.22
C GLU A 24 -12.96 4.64 -7.70
N THR A 25 -12.08 3.70 -7.40
CA THR A 25 -12.44 2.32 -7.01
C THR A 25 -11.89 1.95 -5.64
N GLY A 26 -10.72 1.31 -5.59
CA GLY A 26 -10.18 0.74 -4.36
C GLY A 26 -9.98 1.75 -3.25
N LEU A 27 -9.46 2.94 -3.55
CA LEU A 27 -9.19 3.94 -2.52
C LEU A 27 -10.47 4.43 -1.86
N LYS A 28 -11.58 4.49 -2.59
CA LYS A 28 -12.90 4.80 -2.00
C LYS A 28 -13.36 3.71 -1.04
N ASP A 29 -13.16 2.45 -1.41
CA ASP A 29 -13.52 1.33 -0.55
C ASP A 29 -12.66 1.30 0.71
N TYR A 30 -11.37 1.59 0.61
CA TYR A 30 -10.52 1.75 1.78
C TYR A 30 -11.09 2.83 2.72
N ALA A 31 -11.38 4.00 2.16
CA ALA A 31 -11.86 5.14 2.95
C ALA A 31 -13.20 4.88 3.64
N LYS A 32 -14.07 4.06 3.04
CA LYS A 32 -15.40 3.72 3.58
C LYS A 32 -15.36 2.63 4.65
N THR A 33 -14.30 1.86 4.71
CA THR A 33 -14.23 0.72 5.63
C THR A 33 -13.85 1.18 7.03
N PRO A 34 -14.69 0.96 8.05
CA PRO A 34 -14.33 1.28 9.43
C PRO A 34 -13.05 0.59 9.85
N GLY A 35 -12.16 1.31 10.53
CA GLY A 35 -10.87 0.80 10.97
C GLY A 35 -9.73 1.05 9.99
N ASN A 36 -10.01 1.59 8.79
CA ASN A 36 -8.94 2.05 7.91
C ASN A 36 -8.31 3.33 8.45
N GLN A 37 -6.99 3.38 8.50
CA GLN A 37 -6.21 4.50 9.00
C GLN A 37 -5.45 5.24 7.90
N GLY A 38 -5.89 5.05 6.67
CA GLY A 38 -5.33 5.72 5.51
C GLY A 38 -4.61 4.77 4.57
N VAL A 39 -4.37 5.25 3.37
CA VAL A 39 -3.64 4.53 2.33
C VAL A 39 -2.68 5.49 1.65
N THR A 40 -1.48 5.00 1.37
CA THR A 40 -0.46 5.74 0.62
C THR A 40 -0.21 5.02 -0.68
N VAL A 41 -0.27 5.76 -1.77
CA VAL A 41 0.03 5.26 -3.11
C VAL A 41 1.45 5.66 -3.45
N LEU A 42 2.30 4.65 -3.65
CA LEU A 42 3.68 4.84 -4.07
C LEU A 42 3.83 4.39 -5.51
N ARG A 43 4.69 5.03 -6.27
CA ARG A 43 5.03 4.56 -7.60
C ARG A 43 6.49 4.81 -7.93
N ARG A 44 7.05 3.92 -8.75
CA ARG A 44 8.42 4.00 -9.21
C ARG A 44 8.49 3.62 -10.69
N LEU A 45 9.02 4.53 -11.52
CA LEU A 45 9.26 4.24 -12.93
C LEU A 45 10.50 3.35 -13.08
N GLN A 46 10.37 2.31 -13.90
CA GLN A 46 11.45 1.40 -14.24
C GLN A 46 11.41 1.15 -15.76
N GLY A 47 12.12 2.00 -16.53
CA GLY A 47 12.06 1.93 -17.99
C GLY A 47 10.64 2.20 -18.51
N GLU A 48 10.09 1.23 -19.22
CA GLU A 48 8.74 1.31 -19.79
C GLU A 48 7.64 0.89 -18.81
N HIS A 49 8.01 0.48 -17.60
CA HIS A 49 7.08 0.02 -16.58
C HIS A 49 7.00 0.98 -15.41
N CYS A 50 5.89 0.91 -14.69
CA CYS A 50 5.71 1.60 -13.43
C CYS A 50 5.27 0.60 -12.36
N GLU A 51 6.04 0.51 -11.29
CA GLU A 51 5.65 -0.23 -10.11
C GLU A 51 4.76 0.66 -9.24
N ILE A 52 3.62 0.13 -8.83
CA ILE A 52 2.69 0.82 -7.93
C ILE A 52 2.55 -0.01 -6.67
N VAL A 53 2.72 0.63 -5.52
CA VAL A 53 2.59 -0.01 -4.22
C VAL A 53 1.56 0.75 -3.40
N LEU A 54 0.60 0.03 -2.84
CA LEU A 54 -0.36 0.59 -1.89
C LEU A 54 0.02 0.11 -0.49
N ILE A 55 0.22 1.07 0.40
CA ILE A 55 0.40 0.79 1.82
C ILE A 55 -0.83 1.32 2.53
N SER A 56 -1.64 0.42 3.08
CA SER A 56 -2.81 0.80 3.87
C SER A 56 -2.64 0.38 5.32
N LEU A 57 -3.12 1.22 6.22
CA LEU A 57 -3.05 0.98 7.66
C LEU A 57 -4.45 0.68 8.20
N TRP A 58 -4.53 -0.25 9.14
CA TRP A 58 -5.77 -0.78 9.67
C TRP A 58 -5.68 -0.98 11.18
N ASP A 59 -6.77 -0.73 11.89
CA ASP A 59 -6.82 -0.93 13.34
C ASP A 59 -6.56 -2.38 13.74
N SER A 60 -7.01 -3.34 12.92
CA SER A 60 -6.97 -4.76 13.24
C SER A 60 -7.12 -5.62 11.99
N MET A 61 -6.86 -6.91 12.10
CA MET A 61 -7.18 -7.86 11.04
C MET A 61 -8.69 -7.99 10.81
N ALA A 62 -9.51 -7.76 11.81
CA ALA A 62 -10.96 -7.74 11.63
C ALA A 62 -11.37 -6.61 10.68
N ALA A 63 -10.77 -5.43 10.79
CA ALA A 63 -11.00 -4.33 9.88
C ALA A 63 -10.53 -4.66 8.45
N VAL A 64 -9.38 -5.33 8.32
CA VAL A 64 -8.89 -5.81 7.02
C VAL A 64 -9.91 -6.76 6.39
N ARG A 65 -10.46 -7.70 7.15
CA ARG A 65 -11.46 -8.66 6.65
C ARG A 65 -12.76 -7.98 6.25
N ALA A 66 -13.14 -6.90 6.92
CA ALA A 66 -14.31 -6.12 6.53
C ALA A 66 -14.15 -5.52 5.13
N PHE A 67 -12.94 -5.19 4.74
CA PHE A 67 -12.61 -4.72 3.39
C PHE A 67 -12.40 -5.88 2.41
N ALA A 68 -11.52 -6.82 2.76
CA ALA A 68 -10.98 -7.82 1.84
C ALA A 68 -11.75 -9.14 1.82
N GLY A 69 -12.64 -9.37 2.79
CA GLY A 69 -13.37 -10.62 2.92
C GLY A 69 -12.67 -11.67 3.78
N GLU A 70 -13.18 -12.89 3.76
CA GLU A 70 -12.73 -13.98 4.64
C GLU A 70 -11.30 -14.44 4.40
N ASN A 71 -10.79 -14.22 3.19
CA ASN A 71 -9.42 -14.55 2.82
C ASN A 71 -8.61 -13.24 2.67
N PRO A 72 -8.18 -12.63 3.78
CA PRO A 72 -7.57 -11.30 3.74
C PRO A 72 -6.24 -11.25 2.98
N GLU A 73 -5.55 -12.38 2.81
CA GLU A 73 -4.31 -12.46 2.05
C GLU A 73 -4.51 -12.30 0.55
N ARG A 74 -5.74 -12.46 0.06
CA ARG A 74 -6.04 -12.27 -1.36
C ARG A 74 -6.13 -10.80 -1.72
N SER A 75 -5.54 -10.46 -2.86
CA SER A 75 -5.71 -9.14 -3.45
C SER A 75 -7.16 -8.89 -3.82
N VAL A 76 -7.61 -7.65 -3.63
CA VAL A 76 -8.94 -7.20 -4.08
C VAL A 76 -8.75 -6.48 -5.41
N TYR A 77 -9.39 -7.02 -6.45
CA TYR A 77 -9.35 -6.43 -7.79
C TYR A 77 -10.72 -5.93 -8.20
N TYR A 78 -10.71 -4.94 -9.09
CA TYR A 78 -11.90 -4.32 -9.65
C TYR A 78 -11.97 -4.61 -11.14
N PRO A 79 -13.16 -4.52 -11.77
CA PRO A 79 -13.36 -5.05 -13.12
C PRO A 79 -12.40 -4.55 -14.20
N GLU A 80 -11.91 -3.31 -14.09
CA GLU A 80 -11.02 -2.73 -15.09
C GLU A 80 -9.53 -2.82 -14.73
N ASP A 81 -9.18 -3.40 -13.58
CA ASP A 81 -7.78 -3.53 -13.17
C ASP A 81 -6.94 -4.23 -14.26
N GLU A 82 -7.47 -5.27 -14.88
CA GLU A 82 -6.74 -6.03 -15.90
C GLU A 82 -6.41 -5.23 -17.16
N GLN A 83 -7.10 -4.10 -17.39
CA GLN A 83 -6.79 -3.22 -18.52
C GLN A 83 -5.51 -2.41 -18.30
N TYR A 84 -5.11 -2.25 -17.05
CA TYR A 84 -3.95 -1.46 -16.64
C TYR A 84 -2.79 -2.32 -16.19
N LEU A 85 -3.07 -3.40 -15.46
CA LEU A 85 -2.05 -4.22 -14.83
C LEU A 85 -1.48 -5.24 -15.79
N LEU A 86 -0.15 -5.29 -15.87
CA LEU A 86 0.58 -6.29 -16.65
C LEU A 86 0.58 -7.63 -15.93
N GLU A 87 0.57 -7.61 -14.61
CA GLU A 87 0.49 -8.78 -13.75
C GLU A 87 -0.48 -8.50 -12.62
N MET A 88 -1.33 -9.49 -12.30
CA MET A 88 -2.27 -9.41 -11.20
C MET A 88 -1.83 -10.39 -10.12
N GLU A 89 -1.03 -9.90 -9.17
CA GLU A 89 -0.59 -10.72 -8.05
C GLU A 89 -1.79 -11.15 -7.21
N PRO A 90 -1.95 -12.47 -6.94
CA PRO A 90 -3.13 -12.94 -6.21
C PRO A 90 -3.11 -12.65 -4.72
N LEU A 91 -1.93 -12.38 -4.16
CA LEU A 91 -1.75 -12.24 -2.72
C LEU A 91 -1.14 -10.88 -2.36
N VAL A 92 -1.56 -10.41 -1.20
CA VAL A 92 -0.98 -9.23 -0.53
C VAL A 92 -0.23 -9.68 0.72
N ARG A 93 0.52 -8.76 1.31
CA ARG A 93 1.25 -9.01 2.57
C ARG A 93 0.67 -8.14 3.68
N HIS A 94 0.58 -8.72 4.87
CA HIS A 94 0.22 -8.01 6.08
C HIS A 94 1.37 -8.02 7.06
N TYR A 95 1.55 -6.88 7.73
CA TYR A 95 2.57 -6.72 8.76
C TYR A 95 1.93 -6.12 9.99
N GLU A 96 2.33 -6.61 11.16
CA GLU A 96 2.04 -5.91 12.39
C GLU A 96 2.90 -4.65 12.44
N VAL A 97 2.28 -3.49 12.73
CA VAL A 97 3.05 -2.26 12.95
C VAL A 97 3.64 -2.34 14.35
N ALA A 98 4.93 -2.60 14.43
CA ALA A 98 5.62 -2.77 15.71
C ALA A 98 5.85 -1.44 16.41
N ASP A 99 6.13 -0.39 15.65
CA ASP A 99 6.33 0.94 16.19
C ASP A 99 6.07 1.99 15.11
N ARG A 100 5.78 3.20 15.54
CA ARG A 100 5.49 4.30 14.65
C ARG A 100 5.89 5.60 15.33
N LEU A 101 6.95 6.22 14.81
CA LEU A 101 7.52 7.44 15.36
C LEU A 101 7.25 8.61 14.45
N MET A 102 6.86 9.74 15.04
CA MET A 102 6.65 11.01 14.34
C MET A 102 7.81 11.96 14.71
N PRO A 103 8.09 12.97 13.85
CA PRO A 103 9.03 14.01 14.23
C PRO A 103 8.61 14.63 15.58
N GLY A 104 9.48 14.70 16.53
CA GLY A 104 9.20 15.19 17.87
C GLY A 104 8.96 14.13 18.93
N ASP A 105 8.73 12.88 18.52
CA ASP A 105 8.65 11.75 19.46
C ASP A 105 10.03 11.38 20.01
N ILE A 106 11.11 11.79 19.33
CA ILE A 106 12.49 11.52 19.71
C ILE A 106 13.25 12.83 19.78
N ASP A 107 14.05 12.99 20.85
CA ASP A 107 15.02 14.08 20.94
C ASP A 107 16.18 13.77 19.96
N PRO A 108 16.38 14.58 18.90
CA PRO A 108 17.43 14.33 17.92
C PRO A 108 18.84 14.41 18.54
N ASN A 109 19.00 15.09 19.69
CA ASN A 109 20.30 15.18 20.38
C ASN A 109 20.63 13.92 21.17
N ALA A 110 19.67 13.04 21.39
CA ALA A 110 19.86 11.79 22.11
C ALA A 110 20.17 10.60 21.18
N VAL A 111 20.18 10.81 19.86
CA VAL A 111 20.40 9.76 18.88
C VAL A 111 21.88 9.43 18.73
N ALA A 112 22.20 8.14 18.77
CA ALA A 112 23.57 7.66 18.53
C ALA A 112 24.00 7.96 17.08
N PRO A 113 25.32 8.10 16.82
CA PRO A 113 25.82 8.31 15.47
C PRO A 113 25.38 7.20 14.52
N ILE A 114 25.08 7.58 13.29
CA ILE A 114 24.67 6.63 12.25
C ILE A 114 25.88 5.80 11.81
N ALA A 115 25.73 4.47 11.89
CA ALA A 115 26.68 3.55 11.26
C ALA A 115 26.31 3.42 9.78
N ARG A 116 27.25 3.73 8.89
CA ARG A 116 27.01 3.61 7.46
C ARG A 116 27.34 2.21 6.96
N VAL A 117 26.45 1.67 6.14
CA VAL A 117 26.69 0.41 5.46
C VAL A 117 27.74 0.65 4.38
N LYS A 118 28.80 -0.16 4.38
CA LYS A 118 29.81 -0.14 3.31
C LYS A 118 29.23 -0.79 2.05
N ALA A 119 29.32 -0.08 0.94
CA ALA A 119 28.88 -0.60 -0.34
C ALA A 119 29.81 -1.71 -0.87
#